data_c3d043d7781aa73e9453a52dd6472b8c
#
_entry.id   c3d043d7781aa73e9453a52dd6472b8c
#
_cell.length_a   1.000
_cell.length_b   1.000
_cell.length_c   1.000
_cell.angle_alpha   90.00
_cell.angle_beta   90.00
_cell.angle_gamma   90.00
#
_symmetry.space_group_name_H-M   'P 1'
#
loop_
_entity.id
_entity.type
_entity.pdbx_description
1 polymer ?
#
loop_
_entity_poly.entity_id
_entity_poly.type
_entity_poly.pdbx_seq_one_letter_code
_entity_poly.pdbx_strand_id
1 'polypeptide(L)'
;MLAYDRSSTGLWVALIFLVSLNLRPAIAAVGPVLAQMGTDLAWGEGVQGVLTAIPLIAFAVVSPLVTFLARRIGIDISILLALLCIAAGDFARSFGGGVGIWLGTVVFASAIAVGNVLVPVIAKRDYAGHVAMATGVYSGCITAGSATAGLLSAPLAQMWGGWRASLAFWSVPPLVVAVLWALRILHNRKIVVASAAVRNSPSAQSARSQSSRGVFARVLRRPMTWYVTAFMGLQSSAFYTMSNWMPSISASIGYDASTAGVHLFIFQGIGISPACSFRNS
;
A
#
# COMPACT_ATOMS: atom_id res chain seq x y z
N MET A 1 -25.03 -23.06 6.14
CA MET A 1 -25.07 -21.77 6.84
C MET A 1 -24.31 -21.96 8.15
N LEU A 2 -22.97 -21.80 8.15
CA LEU A 2 -22.13 -22.00 9.34
C LEU A 2 -22.14 -20.69 10.12
N ALA A 3 -22.60 -20.77 11.36
CA ALA A 3 -22.58 -19.65 12.30
C ALA A 3 -21.13 -19.21 12.51
N TYR A 4 -20.79 -18.08 11.93
CA TYR A 4 -19.51 -17.39 12.13
C TYR A 4 -19.56 -16.77 13.53
N ASP A 5 -18.68 -17.22 14.42
CA ASP A 5 -18.62 -16.76 15.80
C ASP A 5 -18.36 -15.25 15.85
N ARG A 6 -19.33 -14.47 16.34
CA ARG A 6 -19.35 -13.00 16.30
C ARG A 6 -18.27 -12.33 17.17
N SER A 7 -17.70 -12.99 18.14
CA SER A 7 -16.75 -12.36 19.08
C SER A 7 -15.32 -12.34 18.57
N SER A 8 -14.87 -13.35 17.84
CA SER A 8 -13.58 -13.36 17.15
C SER A 8 -13.59 -12.53 15.86
N THR A 9 -14.77 -12.30 15.31
CA THR A 9 -15.00 -11.62 14.02
C THR A 9 -14.54 -10.17 14.03
N GLY A 10 -14.82 -9.41 15.08
CA GLY A 10 -14.50 -7.96 15.13
C GLY A 10 -13.01 -7.67 15.06
N LEU A 11 -12.19 -8.41 15.81
CA LEU A 11 -10.74 -8.23 15.83
C LEU A 11 -10.09 -8.61 14.48
N TRP A 12 -10.50 -9.75 13.91
CA TRP A 12 -9.94 -10.23 12.65
C TRP A 12 -10.33 -9.37 11.44
N VAL A 13 -11.50 -8.76 11.53
CA VAL A 13 -12.00 -7.82 10.53
C VAL A 13 -11.26 -6.49 10.64
N ALA A 14 -10.93 -6.02 11.84
CA ALA A 14 -10.14 -4.82 12.05
C ALA A 14 -8.71 -4.92 11.47
N LEU A 15 -8.14 -6.12 11.36
CA LEU A 15 -6.79 -6.31 10.79
C LEU A 15 -6.64 -5.80 9.36
N ILE A 16 -7.70 -5.79 8.55
CA ILE A 16 -7.66 -5.25 7.19
C ILE A 16 -7.34 -3.75 7.20
N PHE A 17 -7.81 -3.02 8.19
CA PHE A 17 -7.53 -1.60 8.35
C PHE A 17 -6.09 -1.36 8.78
N LEU A 18 -5.52 -2.23 9.63
CA LEU A 18 -4.10 -2.20 9.97
C LEU A 18 -3.21 -2.53 8.77
N VAL A 19 -3.59 -3.50 7.93
CA VAL A 19 -2.90 -3.75 6.65
C VAL A 19 -2.93 -2.49 5.79
N SER A 20 -4.11 -1.86 5.64
CA SER A 20 -4.29 -0.65 4.84
C SER A 20 -3.42 0.51 5.32
N LEU A 21 -3.31 0.69 6.64
CA LEU A 21 -2.47 1.70 7.27
C LEU A 21 -0.98 1.55 6.87
N ASN A 22 -0.54 0.32 6.61
CA ASN A 22 0.86 0.00 6.28
C ASN A 22 1.19 0.05 4.77
N LEU A 23 0.21 0.30 3.89
CA LEU A 23 0.46 0.30 2.44
C LEU A 23 1.13 1.56 1.90
N ARG A 24 1.15 2.67 2.65
CA ARG A 24 1.67 3.95 2.17
C ARG A 24 2.87 4.50 2.93
N PRO A 25 3.11 4.19 4.20
CA PRO A 25 4.22 4.76 4.98
C PRO A 25 5.57 4.62 4.29
N ALA A 26 5.89 3.44 3.75
CA ALA A 26 7.14 3.17 3.05
C ALA A 26 7.44 4.14 1.88
N ILE A 27 6.39 4.60 1.20
CA ILE A 27 6.51 5.58 0.10
C ILE A 27 6.58 7.00 0.66
N ALA A 28 5.65 7.36 1.55
CA ALA A 28 5.51 8.73 2.06
C ALA A 28 6.67 9.16 2.97
N ALA A 29 7.32 8.21 3.65
CA ALA A 29 8.46 8.45 4.51
C ALA A 29 9.69 9.01 3.77
N VAL A 30 9.79 8.78 2.46
CA VAL A 30 10.94 9.22 1.65
C VAL A 30 10.95 10.73 1.47
N GLY A 31 9.80 11.35 1.17
CA GLY A 31 9.69 12.77 0.86
C GLY A 31 10.43 13.68 1.84
N PRO A 32 10.12 13.60 3.17
CA PRO A 32 10.75 14.46 4.18
C PRO A 32 12.27 14.27 4.35
N VAL A 33 12.81 13.12 3.96
CA VAL A 33 14.26 12.81 4.10
C VAL A 33 14.99 12.76 2.75
N LEU A 34 14.30 13.02 1.64
CA LEU A 34 14.82 12.90 0.29
C LEU A 34 16.03 13.82 0.05
N ALA A 35 15.96 15.07 0.51
CA ALA A 35 17.07 16.03 0.41
C ALA A 35 18.31 15.56 1.18
N GLN A 36 18.13 15.01 2.39
CA GLN A 36 19.21 14.45 3.20
C GLN A 36 19.82 13.21 2.51
N MET A 37 19.01 12.36 1.89
CA MET A 37 19.50 11.22 1.10
C MET A 37 20.32 11.71 -0.10
N GLY A 38 19.86 12.76 -0.78
CA GLY A 38 20.56 13.35 -1.92
C GLY A 38 21.94 13.87 -1.55
N THR A 39 22.07 14.58 -0.44
CA THR A 39 23.36 15.10 0.04
C THR A 39 24.30 13.97 0.48
N ASP A 40 23.82 13.00 1.27
CA ASP A 40 24.61 11.88 1.79
C ASP A 40 25.15 10.96 0.67
N LEU A 41 24.37 10.77 -0.38
CA LEU A 41 24.68 9.85 -1.46
C LEU A 41 25.25 10.55 -2.70
N ALA A 42 25.39 11.87 -2.64
CA ALA A 42 25.79 12.73 -3.77
C ALA A 42 24.87 12.51 -5.00
N TRP A 43 23.56 12.37 -4.77
CA TRP A 43 22.56 12.15 -5.81
C TRP A 43 21.94 13.46 -6.28
N GLY A 44 22.03 13.71 -7.57
CA GLY A 44 21.30 14.80 -8.22
C GLY A 44 19.77 14.56 -8.20
N GLU A 45 18.99 15.61 -8.43
CA GLU A 45 17.53 15.59 -8.44
C GLU A 45 16.94 14.56 -9.40
N GLY A 46 17.60 14.30 -10.55
CA GLY A 46 17.16 13.28 -11.50
C GLY A 46 17.16 11.87 -10.91
N VAL A 47 18.21 11.50 -10.15
CA VAL A 47 18.29 10.18 -9.48
C VAL A 47 17.23 10.06 -8.38
N GLN A 48 17.01 11.13 -7.62
CA GLN A 48 15.95 11.19 -6.61
C GLN A 48 14.55 11.05 -7.25
N GLY A 49 14.34 11.69 -8.41
CA GLY A 49 13.11 11.56 -9.19
C GLY A 49 12.86 10.12 -9.66
N VAL A 50 13.90 9.44 -10.17
CA VAL A 50 13.80 8.02 -10.56
C VAL A 50 13.44 7.15 -9.36
N LEU A 51 14.08 7.34 -8.20
CA LEU A 51 13.78 6.57 -7.00
C LEU A 51 12.30 6.70 -6.59
N THR A 52 11.76 7.91 -6.63
CA THR A 52 10.37 8.19 -6.27
C THR A 52 9.37 7.74 -7.32
N ALA A 53 9.79 7.49 -8.57
CA ALA A 53 8.96 6.97 -9.64
C ALA A 53 8.82 5.43 -9.61
N ILE A 54 9.78 4.70 -9.02
CA ILE A 54 9.77 3.23 -8.95
C ILE A 54 8.44 2.67 -8.44
N PRO A 55 7.83 3.17 -7.36
CA PRO A 55 6.55 2.64 -6.88
C PRO A 55 5.44 2.69 -7.93
N LEU A 56 5.36 3.75 -8.72
CA LEU A 56 4.35 3.88 -9.78
C LEU A 56 4.57 2.85 -10.89
N ILE A 57 5.81 2.65 -11.30
CA ILE A 57 6.20 1.65 -12.30
C ILE A 57 5.88 0.24 -11.76
N ALA A 58 6.26 -0.04 -10.51
CA ALA A 58 5.97 -1.31 -9.87
C ALA A 58 4.45 -1.58 -9.80
N PHE A 59 3.63 -0.57 -9.50
CA PHE A 59 2.17 -0.72 -9.49
C PHE A 59 1.64 -1.08 -10.89
N ALA A 60 2.14 -0.45 -11.93
CA ALA A 60 1.72 -0.73 -13.31
C ALA A 60 2.08 -2.16 -13.74
N VAL A 61 3.30 -2.62 -13.42
CA VAL A 61 3.81 -3.93 -13.84
C VAL A 61 3.26 -5.08 -12.98
N VAL A 62 3.19 -4.89 -11.65
CA VAL A 62 2.86 -5.97 -10.72
C VAL A 62 1.36 -6.16 -10.57
N SER A 63 0.52 -5.10 -10.64
CA SER A 63 -0.92 -5.21 -10.42
C SER A 63 -1.62 -6.28 -11.28
N PRO A 64 -1.32 -6.44 -12.58
CA PRO A 64 -1.91 -7.53 -13.37
C PRO A 64 -1.52 -8.93 -12.88
N LEU A 65 -0.31 -9.08 -12.30
CA LEU A 65 0.22 -10.35 -11.82
C LEU A 65 -0.39 -10.77 -10.47
N VAL A 66 -0.91 -9.81 -9.70
CA VAL A 66 -1.49 -10.06 -8.37
C VAL A 66 -2.64 -11.06 -8.44
N THR A 67 -3.49 -10.97 -9.45
CA THR A 67 -4.61 -11.90 -9.61
C THR A 67 -4.15 -13.34 -9.84
N PHE A 68 -3.04 -13.52 -10.55
CA PHE A 68 -2.42 -14.83 -10.74
C PHE A 68 -1.81 -15.36 -9.43
N LEU A 69 -1.07 -14.51 -8.71
CA LEU A 69 -0.49 -14.83 -7.42
C LEU A 69 -1.57 -15.26 -6.40
N ALA A 70 -2.62 -14.45 -6.26
CA ALA A 70 -3.73 -14.72 -5.34
C ALA A 70 -4.48 -16.01 -5.68
N ARG A 71 -4.55 -16.37 -6.97
CA ARG A 71 -5.11 -17.66 -7.41
C ARG A 71 -4.23 -18.85 -7.03
N ARG A 72 -2.90 -18.71 -7.06
CA ARG A 72 -1.96 -19.80 -6.75
C ARG A 72 -1.85 -20.08 -5.27
N ILE A 73 -1.54 -19.06 -4.48
CA ILE A 73 -1.22 -19.22 -3.05
C ILE A 73 -2.35 -18.78 -2.11
N GLY A 74 -3.39 -18.15 -2.64
CA GLY A 74 -4.51 -17.64 -1.84
C GLY A 74 -4.32 -16.18 -1.42
N ILE A 75 -5.46 -15.52 -1.13
CA ILE A 75 -5.48 -14.09 -0.82
C ILE A 75 -4.77 -13.80 0.50
N ASP A 76 -5.05 -14.60 1.54
CA ASP A 76 -4.53 -14.36 2.90
C ASP A 76 -3.00 -14.56 2.97
N ILE A 77 -2.47 -15.58 2.27
CA ILE A 77 -1.02 -15.80 2.16
C ILE A 77 -0.37 -14.71 1.31
N SER A 78 -1.02 -14.25 0.25
CA SER A 78 -0.49 -13.15 -0.57
C SER A 78 -0.35 -11.85 0.21
N ILE A 79 -1.29 -11.53 1.11
CA ILE A 79 -1.19 -10.37 2.01
C ILE A 79 -0.07 -10.56 3.02
N LEU A 80 0.08 -11.75 3.62
CA LEU A 80 1.17 -12.03 4.55
C LEU A 80 2.53 -11.82 3.88
N LEU A 81 2.72 -12.40 2.69
CA LEU A 81 3.95 -12.21 1.92
C LEU A 81 4.18 -10.74 1.55
N ALA A 82 3.13 -10.01 1.17
CA ALA A 82 3.25 -8.59 0.88
C ALA A 82 3.73 -7.80 2.11
N LEU A 83 3.17 -8.02 3.29
CA LEU A 83 3.60 -7.34 4.51
C LEU A 83 5.07 -7.67 4.87
N LEU A 84 5.47 -8.93 4.74
CA LEU A 84 6.86 -9.34 4.96
C LEU A 84 7.81 -8.72 3.94
N CYS A 85 7.43 -8.66 2.67
CA CYS A 85 8.21 -8.01 1.63
C CYS A 85 8.29 -6.48 1.80
N ILE A 86 7.23 -5.83 2.31
CA ILE A 86 7.28 -4.40 2.69
C ILE A 86 8.33 -4.21 3.79
N ALA A 87 8.24 -4.97 4.87
CA ALA A 87 9.19 -4.86 5.98
C ALA A 87 10.64 -5.14 5.54
N ALA A 88 10.87 -6.22 4.79
CA ALA A 88 12.18 -6.60 4.29
C ALA A 88 12.75 -5.57 3.29
N GLY A 89 11.90 -5.03 2.41
CA GLY A 89 12.29 -4.01 1.44
C GLY A 89 12.66 -2.69 2.11
N ASP A 90 11.91 -2.26 3.11
CA ASP A 90 12.22 -1.07 3.91
C ASP A 90 13.52 -1.23 4.70
N PHE A 91 13.73 -2.39 5.30
CA PHE A 91 14.97 -2.69 6.01
C PHE A 91 16.16 -2.73 5.05
N ALA A 92 16.05 -3.44 3.93
CA ALA A 92 17.09 -3.52 2.91
C ALA A 92 17.45 -2.15 2.33
N ARG A 93 16.46 -1.29 2.10
CA ARG A 93 16.66 0.09 1.65
C ARG A 93 17.48 0.91 2.65
N SER A 94 17.29 0.67 3.93
CA SER A 94 17.95 1.44 4.99
C SER A 94 19.41 1.04 5.19
N PHE A 95 19.75 -0.25 5.10
CA PHE A 95 21.06 -0.78 5.46
C PHE A 95 21.83 -1.44 4.30
N GLY A 96 21.21 -1.73 3.18
CA GLY A 96 21.81 -2.48 2.06
C GLY A 96 22.71 -1.66 1.12
N GLY A 97 23.15 -0.45 1.50
CA GLY A 97 23.97 0.41 0.65
C GLY A 97 23.25 0.87 -0.63
N GLY A 98 24.00 1.26 -1.66
CA GLY A 98 23.42 1.75 -2.91
C GLY A 98 22.50 0.71 -3.59
N VAL A 99 22.93 -0.54 -3.69
CA VAL A 99 22.11 -1.62 -4.27
C VAL A 99 20.88 -1.88 -3.43
N GLY A 100 21.00 -1.88 -2.10
CA GLY A 100 19.88 -2.10 -1.18
C GLY A 100 18.79 -1.04 -1.31
N ILE A 101 19.15 0.22 -1.59
CA ILE A 101 18.17 1.28 -1.79
C ILE A 101 17.28 0.98 -3.00
N TRP A 102 17.87 0.60 -4.12
CA TRP A 102 17.14 0.31 -5.36
C TRP A 102 16.32 -0.97 -5.25
N LEU A 103 16.96 -2.07 -4.87
CA LEU A 103 16.27 -3.36 -4.75
C LEU A 103 15.21 -3.34 -3.65
N GLY A 104 15.52 -2.77 -2.49
CA GLY A 104 14.56 -2.60 -1.40
C GLY A 104 13.33 -1.80 -1.86
N THR A 105 13.54 -0.72 -2.63
CA THR A 105 12.45 0.09 -3.18
C THR A 105 11.57 -0.71 -4.15
N VAL A 106 12.17 -1.50 -5.04
CA VAL A 106 11.42 -2.36 -5.97
C VAL A 106 10.63 -3.43 -5.21
N VAL A 107 11.23 -4.04 -4.20
CA VAL A 107 10.60 -5.11 -3.41
C VAL A 107 9.40 -4.58 -2.63
N PHE A 108 9.56 -3.52 -1.83
CA PHE A 108 8.42 -3.00 -1.08
C PHE A 108 7.33 -2.40 -1.98
N ALA A 109 7.70 -1.73 -3.08
CA ALA A 109 6.75 -1.17 -4.02
C ALA A 109 5.92 -2.26 -4.71
N SER A 110 6.56 -3.36 -5.12
CA SER A 110 5.88 -4.54 -5.66
C SER A 110 4.91 -5.16 -4.65
N ALA A 111 5.32 -5.24 -3.39
CA ALA A 111 4.50 -5.76 -2.31
C ALA A 111 3.29 -4.85 -2.00
N ILE A 112 3.48 -3.53 -2.03
CA ILE A 112 2.38 -2.56 -1.89
C ILE A 112 1.37 -2.71 -3.03
N ALA A 113 1.83 -2.97 -4.27
CA ALA A 113 0.92 -3.25 -5.39
C ALA A 113 0.01 -4.45 -5.11
N VAL A 114 0.55 -5.52 -4.48
CA VAL A 114 -0.25 -6.67 -4.03
C VAL A 114 -1.32 -6.24 -3.02
N GLY A 115 -0.94 -5.47 -2.00
CA GLY A 115 -1.86 -4.93 -1.00
C GLY A 115 -2.98 -4.07 -1.62
N ASN A 116 -2.62 -3.14 -2.49
CA ASN A 116 -3.57 -2.24 -3.16
C ASN A 116 -4.64 -2.98 -3.97
N VAL A 117 -4.30 -4.12 -4.58
CA VAL A 117 -5.25 -4.95 -5.33
C VAL A 117 -6.08 -5.84 -4.41
N LEU A 118 -5.47 -6.42 -3.36
CA LEU A 118 -6.14 -7.44 -2.54
C LEU A 118 -6.97 -6.86 -1.39
N VAL A 119 -6.61 -5.71 -0.81
CA VAL A 119 -7.38 -5.08 0.28
C VAL A 119 -8.83 -4.80 -0.12
N PRO A 120 -9.13 -4.19 -1.28
CA PRO A 120 -10.52 -4.03 -1.73
C PRO A 120 -11.27 -5.36 -1.92
N VAL A 121 -10.56 -6.41 -2.34
CA VAL A 121 -11.16 -7.74 -2.53
C VAL A 121 -11.55 -8.35 -1.18
N ILE A 122 -10.67 -8.24 -0.18
CA ILE A 122 -10.95 -8.71 1.18
C ILE A 122 -12.05 -7.86 1.82
N ALA A 123 -12.03 -6.54 1.65
CA ALA A 123 -13.08 -5.65 2.15
C ALA A 123 -14.46 -6.06 1.61
N LYS A 124 -14.58 -6.35 0.32
CA LYS A 124 -15.82 -6.84 -0.29
C LYS A 124 -16.22 -8.23 0.21
N ARG A 125 -15.27 -9.11 0.50
CA ARG A 125 -15.51 -10.44 1.02
C ARG A 125 -16.01 -10.43 2.47
N ASP A 126 -15.30 -9.68 3.31
CA ASP A 126 -15.49 -9.73 4.77
C ASP A 126 -16.58 -8.73 5.24
N TYR A 127 -16.88 -7.69 4.44
CA TYR A 127 -17.90 -6.67 4.72
C TYR A 127 -19.01 -6.61 3.65
N ALA A 128 -19.49 -7.73 3.17
CA ALA A 128 -20.46 -7.81 2.07
C ALA A 128 -21.73 -6.94 2.26
N GLY A 129 -22.16 -6.70 3.50
CA GLY A 129 -23.32 -5.85 3.83
C GLY A 129 -22.99 -4.34 3.97
N HIS A 130 -21.69 -3.94 4.05
CA HIS A 130 -21.26 -2.58 4.34
C HIS A 130 -20.04 -2.17 3.49
N VAL A 131 -20.02 -2.55 2.22
CA VAL A 131 -18.86 -2.37 1.33
C VAL A 131 -18.45 -0.91 1.19
N ALA A 132 -19.41 0.02 1.10
CA ALA A 132 -19.12 1.45 0.98
C ALA A 132 -18.40 1.99 2.23
N MET A 133 -18.89 1.61 3.43
CA MET A 133 -18.25 1.99 4.70
C MET A 133 -16.83 1.39 4.80
N ALA A 134 -16.67 0.11 4.50
CA ALA A 134 -15.37 -0.55 4.53
C ALA A 134 -14.38 0.12 3.55
N THR A 135 -14.86 0.52 2.35
CA THR A 135 -14.06 1.23 1.37
C THR A 135 -13.60 2.60 1.89
N GLY A 136 -14.49 3.37 2.48
CA GLY A 136 -14.15 4.65 3.10
C GLY A 136 -13.12 4.51 4.21
N VAL A 137 -13.31 3.53 5.10
CA VAL A 137 -12.41 3.31 6.24
C VAL A 137 -11.03 2.84 5.79
N TYR A 138 -10.92 1.84 4.90
CA TYR A 138 -9.58 1.39 4.47
C TYR A 138 -8.86 2.48 3.65
N SER A 139 -9.57 3.27 2.85
CA SER A 139 -8.98 4.40 2.14
C SER A 139 -8.50 5.48 3.11
N GLY A 140 -9.30 5.79 4.15
CA GLY A 140 -8.89 6.67 5.23
C GLY A 140 -7.65 6.16 5.97
N CYS A 141 -7.56 4.86 6.27
CA CYS A 141 -6.38 4.24 6.88
C CYS A 141 -5.13 4.35 6.00
N ILE A 142 -5.25 4.14 4.68
CA ILE A 142 -4.15 4.33 3.73
C ILE A 142 -3.63 5.78 3.81
N THR A 143 -4.54 6.75 3.79
CA THR A 143 -4.18 8.18 3.85
C THR A 143 -3.59 8.54 5.22
N ALA A 144 -4.18 8.05 6.31
CA ALA A 144 -3.66 8.28 7.66
C ALA A 144 -2.24 7.72 7.83
N GLY A 145 -1.97 6.52 7.32
CA GLY A 145 -0.63 5.93 7.32
C GLY A 145 0.38 6.78 6.56
N SER A 146 -0.01 7.29 5.39
CA SER A 146 0.81 8.19 4.58
C SER A 146 1.09 9.52 5.29
N ALA A 147 0.06 10.14 5.86
CA ALA A 147 0.18 11.40 6.58
C ALA A 147 1.07 11.26 7.83
N THR A 148 0.90 10.18 8.59
CA THR A 148 1.71 9.88 9.77
C THR A 148 3.18 9.70 9.39
N ALA A 149 3.47 9.00 8.29
CA ALA A 149 4.83 8.83 7.80
C ALA A 149 5.44 10.15 7.35
N GLY A 150 4.70 10.96 6.63
CA GLY A 150 5.16 12.30 6.24
C GLY A 150 5.50 13.20 7.42
N LEU A 151 4.68 13.13 8.48
CA LEU A 151 4.89 13.94 9.69
C LEU A 151 6.08 13.46 10.52
N LEU A 152 6.23 12.15 10.73
CA LEU A 152 7.18 11.58 11.69
C LEU A 152 8.57 11.33 11.10
N SER A 153 8.71 11.18 9.77
CA SER A 153 10.00 10.75 9.19
C SER A 153 11.11 11.77 9.39
N ALA A 154 10.86 13.08 9.30
CA ALA A 154 11.85 14.10 9.54
C ALA A 154 12.28 14.18 11.03
N PRO A 155 11.37 14.25 12.02
CA PRO A 155 11.73 14.17 13.43
C PRO A 155 12.50 12.90 13.80
N LEU A 156 12.08 11.73 13.29
CA LEU A 156 12.79 10.47 13.54
C LEU A 156 14.22 10.48 12.98
N ALA A 157 14.42 11.09 11.80
CA ALA A 157 15.76 11.24 11.23
C ALA A 157 16.65 12.15 12.08
N GLN A 158 16.09 13.21 12.66
CA GLN A 158 16.83 14.10 13.55
C GLN A 158 17.18 13.43 14.88
N MET A 159 16.24 12.69 15.46
CA MET A 159 16.43 12.01 16.76
C MET A 159 17.40 10.83 16.70
N TRP A 160 17.40 10.08 15.61
CA TRP A 160 18.14 8.80 15.49
C TRP A 160 19.35 8.88 14.54
N GLY A 161 19.85 10.08 14.27
CA GLY A 161 21.11 10.28 13.56
C GLY A 161 21.07 10.03 12.07
N GLY A 162 19.92 10.19 11.43
CA GLY A 162 19.85 10.23 9.98
C GLY A 162 18.66 9.49 9.34
N TRP A 163 18.52 9.68 8.06
CA TRP A 163 17.45 9.16 7.24
C TRP A 163 17.36 7.62 7.24
N ARG A 164 18.51 6.91 7.39
CA ARG A 164 18.55 5.45 7.43
C ARG A 164 17.74 4.89 8.60
N ALA A 165 17.93 5.43 9.79
CA ALA A 165 17.22 5.00 10.98
C ALA A 165 15.72 5.33 10.89
N SER A 166 15.38 6.52 10.37
CA SER A 166 13.99 6.91 10.11
C SER A 166 13.28 5.96 9.16
N LEU A 167 13.91 5.60 8.04
CA LEU A 167 13.33 4.67 7.08
C LEU A 167 13.25 3.24 7.63
N ALA A 168 14.26 2.80 8.40
CA ALA A 168 14.24 1.49 9.06
C ALA A 168 13.09 1.34 10.05
N PHE A 169 12.70 2.41 10.75
CA PHE A 169 11.55 2.39 11.65
C PHE A 169 10.28 1.94 10.95
N TRP A 170 10.08 2.36 9.70
CA TRP A 170 8.88 2.02 8.93
C TRP A 170 8.81 0.55 8.49
N SER A 171 9.88 -0.23 8.70
CA SER A 171 9.84 -1.69 8.55
C SER A 171 9.12 -2.40 9.72
N VAL A 172 9.05 -1.77 10.90
CA VAL A 172 8.49 -2.37 12.11
C VAL A 172 6.95 -2.52 12.05
N PRO A 173 6.16 -1.49 11.71
CA PRO A 173 4.70 -1.61 11.66
C PRO A 173 4.20 -2.74 10.73
N PRO A 174 4.67 -2.87 9.47
CA PRO A 174 4.23 -3.97 8.62
C PRO A 174 4.67 -5.34 9.14
N LEU A 175 5.81 -5.44 9.83
CA LEU A 175 6.25 -6.69 10.45
C LEU A 175 5.31 -7.10 11.60
N VAL A 176 4.93 -6.17 12.46
CA VAL A 176 3.95 -6.41 13.55
C VAL A 176 2.62 -6.87 12.96
N VAL A 177 2.12 -6.18 11.94
CA VAL A 177 0.86 -6.56 11.29
C VAL A 177 0.99 -7.91 10.57
N ALA A 178 2.15 -8.24 10.00
CA ALA A 178 2.41 -9.56 9.42
C ALA A 178 2.29 -10.68 10.46
N VAL A 179 2.84 -10.48 11.66
CA VAL A 179 2.71 -11.45 12.78
C VAL A 179 1.24 -11.62 13.16
N LEU A 180 0.50 -10.54 13.34
CA LEU A 180 -0.94 -10.59 13.66
C LEU A 180 -1.73 -11.29 12.54
N TRP A 181 -1.39 -11.02 11.28
CA TRP A 181 -2.02 -11.67 10.13
C TRP A 181 -1.68 -13.16 10.04
N ALA A 182 -0.46 -13.55 10.37
CA ALA A 182 -0.06 -14.96 10.46
C ALA A 182 -0.84 -15.69 11.56
N LEU A 183 -1.01 -15.06 12.73
CA LEU A 183 -1.86 -15.61 13.82
C LEU A 183 -3.31 -15.80 13.36
N ARG A 184 -3.86 -14.84 12.61
CA ARG A 184 -5.18 -14.99 11.97
C ARG A 184 -5.26 -16.22 11.07
N ILE A 185 -4.26 -16.42 10.21
CA ILE A 185 -4.20 -17.57 9.30
C ILE A 185 -4.14 -18.87 10.09
N LEU A 186 -3.31 -18.93 11.13
CA LEU A 186 -3.18 -20.12 11.97
C LEU A 186 -4.48 -20.45 12.71
N HIS A 187 -5.15 -19.44 13.27
CA HIS A 187 -6.41 -19.60 13.96
C HIS A 187 -7.54 -20.08 13.02
N ASN A 188 -7.57 -19.56 11.79
CA ASN A 188 -8.59 -19.88 10.79
C ASN A 188 -8.20 -21.00 9.82
N ARG A 189 -7.19 -21.82 10.12
CA ARG A 189 -6.69 -22.90 9.25
C ARG A 189 -7.82 -23.82 8.73
N LYS A 190 -8.81 -24.16 9.55
CA LYS A 190 -9.95 -24.98 9.15
C LYS A 190 -10.77 -24.33 8.02
N ILE A 191 -10.96 -23.01 8.06
CA ILE A 191 -11.73 -22.24 7.06
C ILE A 191 -10.91 -22.06 5.78
N VAL A 192 -9.60 -21.84 5.89
CA VAL A 192 -8.69 -21.66 4.75
C VAL A 192 -8.57 -22.95 3.93
N VAL A 193 -8.47 -24.11 4.58
CA VAL A 193 -8.41 -25.42 3.91
C VAL A 193 -9.73 -25.72 3.18
N ALA A 194 -10.89 -25.46 3.82
CA ALA A 194 -12.19 -25.63 3.18
C ALA A 194 -12.37 -24.71 1.95
N SER A 195 -11.93 -23.47 2.03
CA SER A 195 -11.97 -22.51 0.91
C SER A 195 -11.03 -22.90 -0.24
N ALA A 196 -9.89 -23.51 0.07
CA ALA A 196 -8.95 -24.03 -0.92
C ALA A 196 -9.53 -25.25 -1.66
N ALA A 197 -10.23 -26.15 -0.95
CA ALA A 197 -10.86 -27.34 -1.53
C ALA A 197 -12.00 -26.97 -2.51
N VAL A 198 -12.85 -26.00 -2.15
CA VAL A 198 -13.91 -25.47 -3.04
C VAL A 198 -13.32 -24.78 -4.28
N ARG A 199 -12.20 -24.09 -4.12
CA ARG A 199 -11.54 -23.39 -5.23
C ARG A 199 -10.93 -24.34 -6.27
N ASN A 200 -10.49 -25.51 -5.86
CA ASN A 200 -9.84 -26.50 -6.71
C ASN A 200 -10.84 -27.45 -7.41
N SER A 201 -12.13 -27.23 -7.26
CA SER A 201 -13.15 -28.01 -7.99
C SER A 201 -13.05 -27.74 -9.51
N PRO A 202 -12.99 -28.77 -10.36
CA PRO A 202 -12.83 -28.62 -11.81
C PRO A 202 -13.92 -27.76 -12.47
N SER A 203 -15.14 -27.83 -11.94
CA SER A 203 -16.29 -27.04 -12.41
C SER A 203 -16.16 -25.53 -12.15
N ALA A 204 -15.51 -25.12 -11.04
CA ALA A 204 -15.29 -23.72 -10.72
C ALA A 204 -14.14 -23.09 -11.54
N GLN A 205 -13.15 -23.91 -11.93
CA GLN A 205 -12.03 -23.46 -12.76
C GLN A 205 -12.42 -23.22 -14.21
N SER A 206 -13.21 -24.12 -14.82
CA SER A 206 -13.62 -24.00 -16.22
C SER A 206 -14.52 -22.79 -16.48
N ALA A 207 -15.48 -22.52 -15.61
CA ALA A 207 -16.37 -21.35 -15.72
C ALA A 207 -15.63 -20.01 -15.56
N ARG A 208 -14.59 -19.95 -14.72
CA ARG A 208 -13.81 -18.72 -14.47
C ARG A 208 -12.80 -18.40 -15.59
N SER A 209 -12.20 -19.41 -16.21
CA SER A 209 -11.20 -19.21 -17.25
C SER A 209 -11.80 -18.66 -18.55
N GLN A 210 -12.96 -19.15 -18.96
CA GLN A 210 -13.63 -18.68 -20.18
C GLN A 210 -14.24 -17.28 -20.02
N SER A 211 -14.77 -16.95 -18.84
CA SER A 211 -15.38 -15.63 -18.59
C SER A 211 -14.35 -14.49 -18.55
N SER A 212 -13.15 -14.71 -18.00
CA SER A 212 -12.21 -13.60 -17.76
C SER A 212 -11.51 -13.08 -19.02
N ARG A 213 -11.16 -13.95 -19.98
CA ARG A 213 -10.50 -13.53 -21.23
C ARG A 213 -11.41 -12.70 -22.13
N GLY A 214 -12.67 -13.12 -22.28
CA GLY A 214 -13.65 -12.38 -23.10
C GLY A 214 -14.07 -11.04 -22.47
N VAL A 215 -14.16 -10.96 -21.14
CA VAL A 215 -14.49 -9.72 -20.40
C VAL A 215 -13.34 -8.72 -20.50
N PHE A 216 -12.09 -9.16 -20.32
CA PHE A 216 -10.92 -8.28 -20.38
C PHE A 216 -10.76 -7.65 -21.78
N ALA A 217 -10.85 -8.45 -22.83
CA ALA A 217 -10.81 -7.94 -24.22
C ALA A 217 -11.95 -6.97 -24.52
N ARG A 218 -13.16 -7.22 -23.98
CA ARG A 218 -14.32 -6.35 -24.16
C ARG A 218 -14.14 -5.02 -23.41
N VAL A 219 -13.57 -5.04 -22.22
CA VAL A 219 -13.28 -3.83 -21.43
C VAL A 219 -12.24 -2.97 -22.14
N LEU A 220 -11.14 -3.57 -22.65
CA LEU A 220 -10.10 -2.84 -23.39
C LEU A 220 -10.59 -2.19 -24.69
N ARG A 221 -11.64 -2.74 -25.31
CA ARG A 221 -12.22 -2.16 -26.53
C ARG A 221 -13.15 -0.98 -26.30
N ARG A 222 -13.52 -0.68 -25.05
CA ARG A 222 -14.39 0.46 -24.73
C ARG A 222 -13.56 1.74 -24.57
N PRO A 223 -13.80 2.82 -25.32
CA PRO A 223 -13.05 4.06 -25.19
C PRO A 223 -13.15 4.67 -23.79
N MET A 224 -14.30 4.51 -23.11
CA MET A 224 -14.49 4.95 -21.75
C MET A 224 -13.47 4.34 -20.76
N THR A 225 -13.01 3.13 -20.99
CA THR A 225 -11.96 2.49 -20.18
C THR A 225 -10.66 3.28 -20.24
N TRP A 226 -10.28 3.73 -21.42
CA TRP A 226 -9.05 4.49 -21.63
C TRP A 226 -9.15 5.90 -21.04
N TYR A 227 -10.30 6.58 -21.15
CA TYR A 227 -10.51 7.87 -20.50
C TYR A 227 -10.39 7.76 -18.97
N VAL A 228 -11.05 6.76 -18.35
CA VAL A 228 -10.95 6.53 -16.90
C VAL A 228 -9.52 6.17 -16.50
N THR A 229 -8.84 5.33 -17.29
CA THR A 229 -7.45 4.95 -17.02
C THR A 229 -6.51 6.15 -17.11
N ALA A 230 -6.65 6.98 -18.13
CA ALA A 230 -5.84 8.20 -18.30
C ALA A 230 -6.11 9.20 -17.16
N PHE A 231 -7.38 9.43 -16.81
CA PHE A 231 -7.76 10.30 -15.69
C PHE A 231 -7.13 9.83 -14.38
N MET A 232 -7.30 8.55 -14.05
CA MET A 232 -6.71 7.96 -12.83
C MET A 232 -5.19 8.00 -12.83
N GLY A 233 -4.57 7.77 -13.99
CA GLY A 233 -3.11 7.86 -14.15
C GLY A 233 -2.59 9.28 -13.91
N LEU A 234 -3.19 10.29 -14.54
CA LEU A 234 -2.81 11.68 -14.39
C LEU A 234 -3.04 12.19 -12.96
N GLN A 235 -4.18 11.87 -12.36
CA GLN A 235 -4.49 12.19 -10.97
C GLN A 235 -3.46 11.57 -10.00
N SER A 236 -3.14 10.29 -10.19
CA SER A 236 -2.15 9.62 -9.34
C SER A 236 -0.77 10.22 -9.52
N SER A 237 -0.35 10.52 -10.75
CA SER A 237 0.93 11.17 -11.02
C SER A 237 1.04 12.52 -10.32
N ALA A 238 0.01 13.37 -10.44
CA ALA A 238 -0.03 14.67 -9.76
C ALA A 238 0.04 14.51 -8.23
N PHE A 239 -0.74 13.59 -7.66
CA PHE A 239 -0.73 13.32 -6.23
C PHE A 239 0.65 12.85 -5.73
N TYR A 240 1.28 11.89 -6.41
CA TYR A 240 2.59 11.37 -5.99
C TYR A 240 3.70 12.39 -6.17
N THR A 241 3.66 13.18 -7.25
CA THR A 241 4.63 14.27 -7.46
C THR A 241 4.53 15.27 -6.33
N MET A 242 3.34 15.78 -6.02
CA MET A 242 3.17 16.71 -4.91
C MET A 242 3.56 16.10 -3.56
N SER A 243 3.17 14.86 -3.30
CA SER A 243 3.46 14.17 -2.04
C SER A 243 4.97 13.98 -1.81
N ASN A 244 5.74 13.70 -2.85
CA ASN A 244 7.18 13.45 -2.75
C ASN A 244 8.00 14.75 -2.72
N TRP A 245 7.59 15.76 -3.51
CA TRP A 245 8.38 16.99 -3.67
C TRP A 245 7.94 18.14 -2.75
N MET A 246 6.74 18.10 -2.17
CA MET A 246 6.27 19.15 -1.26
C MET A 246 7.22 19.44 -0.09
N PRO A 247 7.82 18.44 0.59
CA PRO A 247 8.79 18.71 1.64
C PRO A 247 10.06 19.43 1.10
N SER A 248 10.55 19.04 -0.07
CA SER A 248 11.71 19.67 -0.70
C SER A 248 11.41 21.11 -1.15
N ILE A 249 10.20 21.36 -1.68
CA ILE A 249 9.73 22.70 -2.03
C ILE A 249 9.63 23.57 -0.76
N SER A 250 9.06 23.03 0.32
CA SER A 250 8.97 23.76 1.61
C SER A 250 10.36 24.13 2.13
N ALA A 251 11.31 23.21 2.07
CA ALA A 251 12.69 23.45 2.47
C ALA A 251 13.40 24.52 1.61
N SER A 252 13.13 24.56 0.30
CA SER A 252 13.71 25.56 -0.61
C SER A 252 13.22 26.99 -0.34
N ILE A 253 12.05 27.13 0.30
CA ILE A 253 11.47 28.43 0.71
C ILE A 253 11.93 28.83 2.13
N GLY A 254 12.75 27.99 2.78
CA GLY A 254 13.35 28.28 4.10
C GLY A 254 12.63 27.67 5.31
N TYR A 255 11.64 26.82 5.11
CA TYR A 255 11.03 26.07 6.21
C TYR A 255 11.93 24.91 6.66
N ASP A 256 11.92 24.63 7.95
CA ASP A 256 12.59 23.47 8.52
C ASP A 256 11.91 22.15 8.14
N ALA A 257 12.64 21.03 8.26
CA ALA A 257 12.16 19.71 7.86
C ALA A 257 10.91 19.26 8.63
N SER A 258 10.75 19.67 9.89
CA SER A 258 9.57 19.35 10.69
C SER A 258 8.34 20.08 10.18
N THR A 259 8.44 21.37 9.87
CA THR A 259 7.36 22.17 9.26
C THR A 259 7.00 21.64 7.87
N ALA A 260 7.99 21.24 7.07
CA ALA A 260 7.75 20.61 5.77
C ALA A 260 6.96 19.30 5.90
N GLY A 261 7.22 18.50 6.95
CA GLY A 261 6.43 17.31 7.29
C GLY A 261 4.98 17.63 7.66
N VAL A 262 4.76 18.74 8.39
CA VAL A 262 3.40 19.22 8.71
C VAL A 262 2.64 19.65 7.44
N HIS A 263 3.29 20.34 6.51
CA HIS A 263 2.67 20.69 5.24
C HIS A 263 2.21 19.45 4.46
N LEU A 264 3.05 18.42 4.42
CA LEU A 264 2.70 17.14 3.81
C LEU A 264 1.53 16.45 4.54
N PHE A 265 1.54 16.48 5.88
CA PHE A 265 0.44 15.94 6.68
C PHE A 265 -0.90 16.63 6.38
N ILE A 266 -0.92 17.96 6.31
CA ILE A 266 -2.11 18.74 5.98
C ILE A 266 -2.58 18.41 4.57
N PHE A 267 -1.67 18.39 3.58
CA PHE A 267 -1.98 18.06 2.20
C PHE A 267 -2.66 16.68 2.06
N GLN A 268 -2.15 15.70 2.77
CA GLN A 268 -2.72 14.35 2.75
C GLN A 268 -4.00 14.26 3.59
N GLY A 269 -4.08 14.96 4.72
CA GLY A 269 -5.22 14.96 5.63
C GLY A 269 -6.49 15.54 5.00
N ILE A 270 -6.38 16.57 4.18
CA ILE A 270 -7.51 17.15 3.43
C ILE A 270 -8.17 16.10 2.52
N GLY A 271 -7.41 15.15 2.00
CA GLY A 271 -7.94 14.03 1.20
C GLY A 271 -8.86 13.07 1.97
N ILE A 272 -8.88 13.10 3.30
CA ILE A 272 -9.76 12.26 4.14
C ILE A 272 -11.17 12.88 4.24
N SER A 273 -11.29 14.21 4.17
CA SER A 273 -12.54 14.94 4.38
C SER A 273 -13.72 14.49 3.48
N PRO A 274 -13.55 14.24 2.17
CA PRO A 274 -14.65 13.79 1.32
C PRO A 274 -15.19 12.40 1.70
N ALA A 275 -14.34 11.52 2.24
CA ALA A 275 -14.75 10.17 2.63
C ALA A 275 -15.74 10.15 3.82
N CYS A 276 -15.74 11.20 4.64
CA CYS A 276 -16.65 11.35 5.78
C CYS A 276 -17.97 12.05 5.39
N SER A 277 -17.99 12.82 4.28
CA SER A 277 -19.14 13.66 3.91
C SER A 277 -20.28 12.89 3.22
N PHE A 278 -20.01 11.72 2.63
CA PHE A 278 -21.01 10.88 1.96
C PHE A 278 -21.97 10.12 2.89
N ARG A 279 -21.98 10.41 4.19
CA ARG A 279 -22.84 9.72 5.18
C ARG A 279 -24.25 10.27 5.30
N ASN A 280 -24.60 11.39 4.64
CA ASN A 280 -25.87 12.11 4.81
C ASN A 280 -26.66 12.33 3.52
N SER A 281 -26.51 11.49 2.50
CA SER A 281 -27.39 11.53 1.31
C SER A 281 -27.92 10.13 0.97
#